data_80f2e339e36d79ddcc0089b295f3e1b1
#
_entry.id   80f2e339e36d79ddcc0089b295f3e1b1
#
_cell.length_a   1.000
_cell.length_b   1.000
_cell.length_c   1.000
_cell.angle_alpha   90.00
_cell.angle_beta   90.00
_cell.angle_gamma   90.00
#
_symmetry.space_group_name_H-M   'P 1'
#
loop_
_entity.id
_entity.type
_entity.pdbx_description
1 polymer ?
#
loop_
_entity_poly.entity_id
_entity_poly.type
_entity_poly.pdbx_seq_one_letter_code
_entity_poly.pdbx_strand_id
1 'polypeptide(L)'
;MAEEIQVLDLDDYAEPAETPGCYAIYLRLSREPSPAWQAQFQAEWQRIPTGFKRPAAVFGDRIRLEIHGDDMVREQVDFALSLVARTNAAMARKESPGGE
;
A
#
# COMPACT_ATOMS: atom_id res chain seq x y z
N MET A 1 7.43 18.29 -9.27
CA MET A 1 6.16 17.58 -9.45
C MET A 1 6.02 16.47 -8.42
N ALA A 2 4.80 16.24 -7.97
CA ALA A 2 4.57 15.23 -6.99
C ALA A 2 4.84 13.83 -7.56
N GLU A 3 5.40 12.98 -6.73
CA GLU A 3 5.60 11.59 -7.08
C GLU A 3 4.25 10.88 -7.03
N GLU A 4 3.88 10.26 -8.14
CA GLU A 4 2.64 9.51 -8.20
C GLU A 4 2.96 8.05 -8.53
N ILE A 5 2.55 7.16 -7.63
CA ILE A 5 2.78 5.73 -7.78
C ILE A 5 1.46 5.09 -8.17
N GLN A 6 1.49 4.21 -9.15
CA GLN A 6 0.30 3.49 -9.60
C GLN A 6 0.50 2.00 -9.37
N VAL A 7 -0.59 1.33 -9.03
CA VAL A 7 -0.60 -0.12 -8.94
C VAL A 7 -0.94 -0.65 -10.33
N LEU A 8 -0.05 -1.48 -10.86
CA LEU A 8 -0.21 -2.01 -12.21
C LEU A 8 -1.06 -3.27 -12.22
N ASP A 9 -0.75 -4.20 -11.35
CA ASP A 9 -1.49 -5.45 -11.27
C ASP A 9 -1.13 -6.19 -9.98
N LEU A 10 -1.76 -7.33 -9.80
CA LEU A 10 -1.51 -8.24 -8.68
C LEU A 10 -0.63 -9.36 -9.23
N ASP A 11 0.45 -9.68 -8.52
CA ASP A 11 1.30 -10.80 -8.90
C ASP A 11 0.52 -12.11 -8.82
N ASP A 12 0.83 -13.05 -9.71
CA ASP A 12 0.24 -14.38 -9.70
C ASP A 12 0.70 -15.25 -8.56
N TYR A 13 1.32 -14.67 -7.58
CA TYR A 13 2.11 -15.36 -6.60
C TYR A 13 1.65 -14.94 -5.21
N ALA A 14 1.39 -15.92 -4.38
CA ALA A 14 1.07 -15.71 -2.98
C ALA A 14 1.90 -16.69 -2.16
N GLU A 15 2.37 -16.24 -1.01
CA GLU A 15 3.19 -17.09 -0.16
C GLU A 15 2.58 -17.13 1.25
N PRO A 16 2.82 -18.21 2.00
CA PRO A 16 2.36 -18.24 3.39
C PRO A 16 3.06 -17.15 4.20
N ALA A 17 2.28 -16.44 5.01
CA ALA A 17 2.84 -15.48 5.94
C ALA A 17 3.25 -16.18 7.22
N GLU A 18 3.96 -15.46 8.10
CA GLU A 18 4.39 -16.04 9.37
C GLU A 18 3.21 -16.42 10.25
N THR A 19 2.14 -15.64 10.19
CA THR A 19 0.94 -15.93 10.97
C THR A 19 0.18 -17.07 10.31
N PRO A 20 -0.12 -18.16 11.06
CA PRO A 20 -0.87 -19.27 10.49
C PRO A 20 -2.21 -18.82 9.92
N GLY A 21 -2.56 -19.33 8.75
CA GLY A 21 -3.81 -18.97 8.08
C GLY A 21 -3.76 -17.69 7.29
N CYS A 22 -2.61 -17.01 7.27
CA CYS A 22 -2.44 -15.77 6.53
C CYS A 22 -1.53 -15.99 5.33
N TYR A 23 -1.72 -15.16 4.31
CA TYR A 23 -0.92 -15.20 3.09
C TYR A 23 -0.45 -13.80 2.74
N ALA A 24 0.71 -13.72 2.11
CA ALA A 24 1.20 -12.46 1.58
C ALA A 24 0.94 -12.44 0.08
N ILE A 25 0.35 -11.35 -0.39
CA ILE A 25 0.19 -11.10 -1.81
C ILE A 25 0.97 -9.84 -2.16
N TYR A 26 1.32 -9.69 -3.42
CA TYR A 26 2.17 -8.59 -3.88
C TYR A 26 1.47 -7.82 -4.98
N LEU A 27 1.42 -6.50 -4.81
CA LEU A 27 0.89 -5.59 -5.82
C LEU A 27 2.07 -4.91 -6.49
N ARG A 28 2.14 -5.02 -7.81
CA ARG A 28 3.24 -4.40 -8.56
C ARG A 28 2.96 -2.93 -8.77
N LEU A 29 3.98 -2.12 -8.55
CA LEU A 29 3.87 -0.67 -8.68
C LEU A 29 4.51 -0.20 -9.99
N SER A 30 4.15 1.01 -10.40
CA SER A 30 4.67 1.59 -11.64
C SER A 30 6.18 1.83 -11.58
N ARG A 31 6.71 1.98 -10.36
CA ARG A 31 8.16 2.13 -10.14
C ARG A 31 8.42 1.96 -8.65
N GLU A 32 9.69 1.89 -8.30
CA GLU A 32 10.08 1.85 -6.89
C GLU A 32 9.86 3.23 -6.27
N PRO A 33 9.04 3.32 -5.21
CA PRO A 33 8.78 4.61 -4.57
C PRO A 33 10.00 5.14 -3.86
N SER A 34 10.10 6.46 -3.77
CA SER A 34 11.15 7.12 -3.00
C SER A 34 10.97 6.85 -1.50
N PRO A 35 12.04 7.02 -0.70
CA PRO A 35 11.90 6.90 0.76
C PRO A 35 10.83 7.83 1.33
N ALA A 36 10.68 9.03 0.76
CA ALA A 36 9.65 9.97 1.23
C ALA A 36 8.25 9.42 1.00
N TRP A 37 8.01 8.84 -0.17
CA TRP A 37 6.72 8.25 -0.47
C TRP A 37 6.45 7.06 0.45
N GLN A 38 7.47 6.23 0.68
CA GLN A 38 7.31 5.07 1.56
C GLN A 38 6.97 5.48 2.98
N ALA A 39 7.63 6.55 3.48
CA ALA A 39 7.33 7.06 4.81
C ALA A 39 5.89 7.58 4.89
N GLN A 40 5.43 8.26 3.85
CA GLN A 40 4.06 8.75 3.82
C GLN A 40 3.05 7.60 3.76
N PHE A 41 3.38 6.55 3.01
CA PHE A 41 2.53 5.36 2.96
C PHE A 41 2.35 4.76 4.35
N GLN A 42 3.45 4.63 5.10
CA GLN A 42 3.37 4.11 6.47
C GLN A 42 2.54 5.02 7.37
N ALA A 43 2.68 6.33 7.21
CA ALA A 43 1.91 7.29 8.01
C ALA A 43 0.42 7.15 7.72
N GLU A 44 0.05 7.00 6.44
CA GLU A 44 -1.36 6.80 6.08
C GLU A 44 -1.88 5.49 6.63
N TRP A 45 -1.08 4.43 6.55
CA TRP A 45 -1.46 3.13 7.09
C TRP A 45 -1.71 3.22 8.59
N GLN A 46 -0.86 3.94 9.32
CA GLN A 46 -1.00 4.06 10.77
C GLN A 46 -2.26 4.80 11.20
N ARG A 47 -2.81 5.65 10.33
CA ARG A 47 -4.04 6.38 10.62
C ARG A 47 -5.28 5.51 10.59
N ILE A 48 -5.19 4.32 9.98
CA ILE A 48 -6.34 3.44 9.86
C ILE A 48 -6.53 2.70 11.17
N PRO A 49 -7.76 2.62 11.71
CA PRO A 49 -8.01 1.89 12.95
C PRO A 49 -7.59 0.43 12.85
N THR A 50 -7.01 -0.10 13.91
CA THR A 50 -6.41 -1.42 13.92
C THR A 50 -7.37 -2.52 13.44
N GLY A 51 -8.65 -2.42 13.78
CA GLY A 51 -9.62 -3.44 13.39
C GLY A 51 -9.97 -3.46 11.91
N PHE A 52 -9.52 -2.45 11.15
CA PHE A 52 -9.91 -2.33 9.75
C PHE A 52 -8.73 -2.39 8.79
N LYS A 53 -7.55 -2.80 9.25
CA LYS A 53 -6.39 -2.82 8.39
C LYS A 53 -5.67 -4.15 8.44
N ARG A 54 -4.93 -4.43 7.37
CA ARG A 54 -4.06 -5.58 7.28
C ARG A 54 -2.62 -5.10 7.16
N PRO A 55 -1.64 -5.90 7.60
CA PRO A 55 -0.24 -5.50 7.44
C PRO A 55 0.09 -5.25 5.97
N ALA A 56 0.66 -4.09 5.70
CA ALA A 56 1.02 -3.68 4.36
C ALA A 56 2.34 -2.93 4.42
N ALA A 57 3.25 -3.22 3.49
CA ALA A 57 4.56 -2.58 3.45
C ALA A 57 5.05 -2.52 2.02
N VAL A 58 5.90 -1.52 1.75
CA VAL A 58 6.52 -1.35 0.43
C VAL A 58 7.84 -2.10 0.42
N PHE A 59 8.04 -2.92 -0.62
CA PHE A 59 9.29 -3.64 -0.85
C PHE A 59 9.70 -3.43 -2.30
N GLY A 60 10.72 -2.58 -2.51
CA GLY A 60 11.14 -2.25 -3.86
C GLY A 60 10.00 -1.64 -4.64
N ASP A 61 9.63 -2.24 -5.75
CA ASP A 61 8.54 -1.76 -6.59
C ASP A 61 7.23 -2.52 -6.35
N ARG A 62 7.05 -3.04 -5.12
CA ARG A 62 5.86 -3.83 -4.78
C ARG A 62 5.35 -3.46 -3.40
N ILE A 63 4.05 -3.70 -3.19
CA ILE A 63 3.44 -3.64 -1.88
C ILE A 63 3.14 -5.07 -1.45
N ARG A 64 3.68 -5.46 -0.29
CA ARG A 64 3.37 -6.75 0.33
C ARG A 64 2.18 -6.54 1.24
N LEU A 65 1.12 -7.30 1.02
CA LEU A 65 -0.10 -7.21 1.80
C LEU A 65 -0.40 -8.57 2.40
N GLU A 66 -0.54 -8.65 3.73
CA GLU A 66 -0.93 -9.89 4.38
C GLU A 66 -2.44 -9.95 4.53
N ILE A 67 -3.01 -11.07 4.13
CA ILE A 67 -4.45 -11.29 4.23
C ILE A 67 -4.70 -12.63 4.89
N HIS A 68 -5.86 -12.77 5.51
CA HIS A 68 -6.34 -14.06 6.01
C HIS A 68 -6.89 -14.88 4.86
N GLY A 69 -6.81 -16.21 4.99
CA GLY A 69 -7.38 -17.08 3.99
C GLY A 69 -8.88 -16.89 3.80
N ASP A 70 -9.57 -16.38 4.83
CA ASP A 70 -11.00 -16.12 4.77
C ASP A 70 -11.33 -14.74 4.22
N ASP A 71 -10.33 -13.88 4.04
CA ASP A 71 -10.56 -12.54 3.52
C ASP A 71 -10.96 -12.59 2.05
N MET A 72 -11.80 -11.64 1.65
CA MET A 72 -12.07 -11.44 0.23
C MET A 72 -10.88 -10.68 -0.36
N VAL A 73 -10.16 -11.33 -1.26
CA VAL A 73 -8.93 -10.75 -1.84
C VAL A 73 -9.24 -9.39 -2.46
N ARG A 74 -10.37 -9.29 -3.17
CA ARG A 74 -10.73 -8.04 -3.84
C ARG A 74 -10.85 -6.89 -2.85
N GLU A 75 -11.46 -7.13 -1.68
CA GLU A 75 -11.61 -6.08 -0.68
C GLU A 75 -10.27 -5.65 -0.13
N GLN A 76 -9.35 -6.59 0.05
CA GLN A 76 -8.03 -6.27 0.56
C GLN A 76 -7.20 -5.53 -0.47
N VAL A 77 -7.35 -5.87 -1.74
CA VAL A 77 -6.71 -5.13 -2.83
C VAL A 77 -7.26 -3.70 -2.87
N ASP A 78 -8.57 -3.54 -2.75
CA ASP A 78 -9.18 -2.20 -2.72
C ASP A 78 -8.66 -1.37 -1.56
N PHE A 79 -8.44 -2.00 -0.40
CA PHE A 79 -7.83 -1.35 0.75
C PHE A 79 -6.43 -0.80 0.40
N ALA A 80 -5.61 -1.63 -0.25
CA ALA A 80 -4.26 -1.21 -0.64
C ALA A 80 -4.30 -0.10 -1.69
N LEU A 81 -5.21 -0.19 -2.66
CA LEU A 81 -5.37 0.86 -3.67
C LEU A 81 -5.76 2.18 -3.02
N SER A 82 -6.63 2.13 -2.02
CA SER A 82 -7.02 3.31 -1.27
C SER A 82 -5.81 3.94 -0.56
N LEU A 83 -4.95 3.12 0.03
CA LEU A 83 -3.73 3.62 0.69
C LEU A 83 -2.80 4.30 -0.30
N VAL A 84 -2.63 3.71 -1.48
CA VAL A 84 -1.78 4.30 -2.52
C VAL A 84 -2.35 5.66 -2.93
N ALA A 85 -3.66 5.74 -3.16
CA ALA A 85 -4.30 6.98 -3.55
C ALA A 85 -4.13 8.07 -2.48
N ARG A 86 -4.30 7.69 -1.21
CA ARG A 86 -4.13 8.64 -0.10
C ARG A 86 -2.69 9.13 -0.01
N THR A 87 -1.74 8.22 -0.22
CA THR A 87 -0.32 8.57 -0.18
C THR A 87 0.02 9.55 -1.30
N ASN A 88 -0.44 9.26 -2.50
CA ASN A 88 -0.23 10.16 -3.64
C ASN A 88 -0.81 11.54 -3.36
N ALA A 89 -2.02 11.60 -2.81
CA ALA A 89 -2.67 12.87 -2.50
C ALA A 89 -1.89 13.64 -1.44
N ALA A 90 -1.39 12.95 -0.42
CA ALA A 90 -0.61 13.59 0.63
C ALA A 90 0.70 14.14 0.09
N MET A 91 1.37 13.39 -0.80
CA MET A 91 2.61 13.85 -1.40
C MET A 91 2.36 15.08 -2.27
N ALA A 92 1.25 15.09 -3.01
CA ALA A 92 0.90 16.25 -3.83
C ALA A 92 0.68 17.48 -2.97
N ARG A 93 0.02 17.34 -1.82
CA ARG A 93 -0.19 18.46 -0.90
C ARG A 93 1.13 19.00 -0.36
N LYS A 94 2.07 18.10 -0.06
CA LYS A 94 3.37 18.51 0.45
C LYS A 94 4.19 19.27 -0.58
N GLU A 95 3.99 18.95 -1.86
CA GLU A 95 4.73 19.59 -2.94
C GLU A 95 4.05 20.83 -3.48
N SER A 96 2.87 21.16 -2.96
CA SER A 96 2.18 22.38 -3.34
C SER A 96 2.34 23.39 -2.21
N PRO A 97 3.50 24.07 -2.16
CA PRO A 97 3.77 24.97 -1.03
C PRO A 97 2.81 26.16 -1.05
N GLY A 98 2.37 26.44 0.08
CA GLY A 98 1.55 27.54 0.22
C GLY A 98 0.20 27.39 -0.38
N GLY A 99 0.35 26.48 -0.77
CA GLY A 99 -0.68 26.44 -1.25
C GLY A 99 -1.03 27.73 -0.99
N GLU A 100 -0.35 27.70 -0.92
CA GLU A 100 -0.67 28.32 -0.77
C GLU A 100 -1.03 28.69 -0.63
#